data_6e33a21d6ff93a1dfcf61edff4389484
#
_entry.id   6e33a21d6ff93a1dfcf61edff4389484
#
_cell.length_a   1.000
_cell.length_b   1.000
_cell.length_c   1.000
_cell.angle_alpha   90.00
_cell.angle_beta   90.00
_cell.angle_gamma   90.00
#
_symmetry.space_group_name_H-M   'P 1'
#
loop_
_entity.id
_entity.type
_entity.pdbx_description
1 polymer ?
#
loop_
_entity_poly.entity_id
_entity_poly.type
_entity_poly.pdbx_seq_one_letter_code
_entity_poly.pdbx_strand_id
1 'polypeptide(L)'
;MNKENKIIIGVTAFSHLAVHAQMMVFPTLMLIFHHEFGLGLDTLGMMATAGAFMFGLGAIPAGFLEGKLGGRALLLIYQIGSVLGGIALVLAQEPVQMTIGLGLLGLSSSIYHPAGLTILSRRLKHLSKGLAIHGIAGSSGLALGPLLAGIAAEYGSWRTSYLVWIILQILLALSTFFLIQRRKQSIESEDLQSIVVTDKPSIVLYYIMAITLGFSFGGFTTFMPTHFGMQTDGIFNLFPETLKAGLFTSLVFASGIAGQTLGGYFGDKYKRSTLLFWIILINIPVMAIMGFTSGWFLFFSSIAMGIVYFLNQPVSNALLADLTPSSHRGIGYGIS
;
A
#
# COMPACT_ATOMS: atom_id res chain seq x y z
N MET A 1 25.43 0.01 12.34
CA MET A 1 24.59 -1.16 12.03
C MET A 1 25.48 -2.32 11.60
N ASN A 2 25.28 -3.49 12.21
CA ASN A 2 26.01 -4.70 11.82
C ASN A 2 25.47 -5.27 10.48
N LYS A 3 26.16 -6.27 9.91
CA LYS A 3 25.81 -6.86 8.60
C LYS A 3 24.39 -7.49 8.61
N GLU A 4 24.03 -8.19 9.70
CA GLU A 4 22.71 -8.82 9.84
C GLU A 4 21.57 -7.77 9.79
N ASN A 5 21.69 -6.68 10.53
CA ASN A 5 20.68 -5.61 10.55
C ASN A 5 20.51 -4.95 9.17
N LYS A 6 21.61 -4.76 8.42
CA LYS A 6 21.53 -4.24 7.05
C LYS A 6 20.76 -5.16 6.12
N ILE A 7 20.99 -6.49 6.23
CA ILE A 7 20.27 -7.51 5.44
C ILE A 7 18.78 -7.49 5.79
N ILE A 8 18.45 -7.52 7.08
CA ILE A 8 17.06 -7.50 7.55
C ILE A 8 16.33 -6.26 7.01
N ILE A 9 16.91 -5.08 7.20
CA ILE A 9 16.32 -3.83 6.71
C ILE A 9 16.19 -3.85 5.18
N GLY A 10 17.22 -4.30 4.46
CA GLY A 10 17.18 -4.38 3.00
C GLY A 10 16.06 -5.29 2.51
N VAL A 11 16.00 -6.54 2.99
CA VAL A 11 14.98 -7.50 2.57
C VAL A 11 13.57 -7.01 2.93
N THR A 12 13.35 -6.51 4.15
CA THR A 12 12.02 -6.00 4.54
C THR A 12 11.65 -4.72 3.79
N ALA A 13 12.58 -3.81 3.53
CA ALA A 13 12.33 -2.58 2.76
C ALA A 13 11.94 -2.90 1.31
N PHE A 14 12.71 -3.75 0.61
CA PHE A 14 12.35 -4.17 -0.75
C PHE A 14 11.07 -4.98 -0.81
N SER A 15 10.77 -5.79 0.22
CA SER A 15 9.48 -6.48 0.32
C SER A 15 8.33 -5.48 0.52
N HIS A 16 8.53 -4.39 1.28
CA HIS A 16 7.54 -3.32 1.45
C HIS A 16 7.29 -2.53 0.17
N LEU A 17 8.36 -2.22 -0.55
CA LEU A 17 8.25 -1.63 -1.88
C LEU A 17 7.45 -2.56 -2.80
N ALA A 18 7.80 -3.84 -2.85
CA ALA A 18 7.18 -4.81 -3.75
C ALA A 18 5.69 -5.02 -3.46
N VAL A 19 5.27 -5.10 -2.18
CA VAL A 19 3.85 -5.30 -1.83
C VAL A 19 2.98 -4.15 -2.32
N HIS A 20 3.41 -2.90 -2.14
CA HIS A 20 2.66 -1.76 -2.62
C HIS A 20 2.72 -1.59 -4.13
N ALA A 21 3.89 -1.80 -4.73
CA ALA A 21 4.05 -1.65 -6.16
C ALA A 21 3.24 -2.68 -6.96
N GLN A 22 3.24 -3.96 -6.56
CA GLN A 22 2.49 -5.00 -7.27
C GLN A 22 0.97 -4.80 -7.18
N MET A 23 0.47 -4.22 -6.08
CA MET A 23 -0.95 -3.89 -5.94
C MET A 23 -1.40 -2.75 -6.87
N MET A 24 -0.47 -1.89 -7.31
CA MET A 24 -0.76 -0.81 -8.25
C MET A 24 -0.72 -1.24 -9.72
N VAL A 25 -0.30 -2.48 -10.03
CA VAL A 25 -0.23 -2.95 -11.42
C VAL A 25 -1.60 -2.97 -12.08
N PHE A 26 -2.58 -3.66 -11.49
CA PHE A 26 -3.92 -3.78 -12.08
C PHE A 26 -4.61 -2.42 -12.27
N PRO A 27 -4.66 -1.51 -11.26
CA PRO A 27 -5.20 -0.15 -11.45
C PRO A 27 -4.56 0.61 -12.60
N THR A 28 -3.24 0.50 -12.78
CA THR A 28 -2.52 1.19 -13.86
C THR A 28 -2.87 0.65 -15.24
N LEU A 29 -3.20 -0.63 -15.35
CA LEU A 29 -3.46 -1.33 -16.60
C LEU A 29 -4.96 -1.43 -16.95
N MET A 30 -5.86 -0.83 -16.15
CA MET A 30 -7.30 -0.96 -16.35
C MET A 30 -7.76 -0.53 -17.75
N LEU A 31 -7.14 0.47 -18.37
CA LEU A 31 -7.46 0.89 -19.74
C LEU A 31 -7.11 -0.20 -20.76
N ILE A 32 -5.99 -0.91 -20.58
CA ILE A 32 -5.65 -2.05 -21.43
C ILE A 32 -6.72 -3.13 -21.31
N PHE A 33 -7.13 -3.46 -20.08
CA PHE A 33 -8.16 -4.49 -19.85
C PHE A 33 -9.55 -4.06 -20.34
N HIS A 34 -9.85 -2.76 -20.25
CA HIS A 34 -11.06 -2.20 -20.86
C HIS A 34 -11.10 -2.46 -22.36
N HIS A 35 -10.01 -2.18 -23.08
CA HIS A 35 -9.92 -2.37 -24.52
C HIS A 35 -9.79 -3.87 -24.93
N GLU A 36 -8.97 -4.64 -24.23
CA GLU A 36 -8.68 -6.05 -24.59
C GLU A 36 -9.86 -6.98 -24.32
N PHE A 37 -10.56 -6.80 -23.19
CA PHE A 37 -11.67 -7.65 -22.77
C PHE A 37 -13.05 -7.03 -22.97
N GLY A 38 -13.15 -5.78 -23.42
CA GLY A 38 -14.41 -5.06 -23.59
C GLY A 38 -15.18 -4.83 -22.29
N LEU A 39 -14.49 -4.77 -21.12
CA LEU A 39 -15.10 -4.64 -19.81
C LEU A 39 -15.35 -3.19 -19.44
N GLY A 40 -16.50 -2.90 -18.80
CA GLY A 40 -16.77 -1.59 -18.23
C GLY A 40 -15.85 -1.30 -17.02
N LEU A 41 -15.65 -0.01 -16.73
CA LEU A 41 -14.83 0.43 -15.60
C LEU A 41 -15.40 0.00 -14.24
N ASP A 42 -16.71 -0.15 -14.14
CA ASP A 42 -17.42 -0.72 -13.00
C ASP A 42 -17.00 -2.16 -12.73
N THR A 43 -16.99 -3.00 -13.76
CA THR A 43 -16.55 -4.40 -13.68
C THR A 43 -15.06 -4.49 -13.30
N LEU A 44 -14.22 -3.69 -13.93
CA LEU A 44 -12.78 -3.63 -13.60
C LEU A 44 -12.56 -3.14 -12.16
N GLY A 45 -13.34 -2.17 -11.69
CA GLY A 45 -13.34 -1.73 -10.30
C GLY A 45 -13.73 -2.85 -9.31
N MET A 46 -14.74 -3.66 -9.64
CA MET A 46 -15.11 -4.83 -8.85
C MET A 46 -13.99 -5.88 -8.81
N MET A 47 -13.31 -6.13 -9.94
CA MET A 47 -12.16 -7.02 -9.98
C MET A 47 -11.00 -6.51 -9.10
N ALA A 48 -10.70 -5.21 -9.14
CA ALA A 48 -9.70 -4.60 -8.26
C ALA A 48 -10.09 -4.73 -6.78
N THR A 49 -11.39 -4.56 -6.48
CA THR A 49 -11.93 -4.70 -5.12
C THR A 49 -11.73 -6.12 -4.57
N ALA A 50 -11.78 -7.17 -5.40
CA ALA A 50 -11.49 -8.53 -4.95
C ALA A 50 -10.07 -8.66 -4.36
N GLY A 51 -9.07 -8.08 -5.02
CA GLY A 51 -7.70 -8.04 -4.50
C GLY A 51 -7.58 -7.24 -3.19
N ALA A 52 -8.17 -6.04 -3.15
CA ALA A 52 -8.16 -5.19 -1.97
C ALA A 52 -8.91 -5.81 -0.77
N PHE A 53 -10.05 -6.45 -1.02
CA PHE A 53 -10.83 -7.15 0.00
C PHE A 53 -10.04 -8.32 0.61
N MET A 54 -9.42 -9.15 -0.24
CA MET A 54 -8.60 -10.27 0.22
C MET A 54 -7.34 -9.79 0.96
N PHE A 55 -6.79 -8.65 0.59
CA PHE A 55 -5.71 -8.00 1.33
C PHE A 55 -6.15 -7.62 2.76
N GLY A 56 -7.29 -6.98 2.92
CA GLY A 56 -7.82 -6.63 4.23
C GLY A 56 -8.20 -7.86 5.06
N LEU A 57 -8.92 -8.82 4.44
CA LEU A 57 -9.38 -10.04 5.11
C LEU A 57 -8.23 -10.91 5.63
N GLY A 58 -7.16 -11.03 4.84
CA GLY A 58 -6.00 -11.84 5.19
C GLY A 58 -5.11 -11.25 6.29
N ALA A 59 -5.18 -9.94 6.55
CA ALA A 59 -4.34 -9.28 7.56
C ALA A 59 -4.63 -9.77 8.99
N ILE A 60 -5.89 -10.05 9.30
CA ILE A 60 -6.31 -10.54 10.63
C ILE A 60 -5.70 -11.91 10.93
N PRO A 61 -5.93 -12.98 10.12
CA PRO A 61 -5.32 -14.28 10.37
C PRO A 61 -3.79 -14.26 10.29
N ALA A 62 -3.19 -13.40 9.44
CA ALA A 62 -1.75 -13.25 9.37
C ALA A 62 -1.15 -12.76 10.69
N GLY A 63 -1.81 -11.83 11.38
CA GLY A 63 -1.40 -11.37 12.71
C GLY A 63 -1.40 -12.51 13.75
N PHE A 64 -2.41 -13.37 13.76
CA PHE A 64 -2.47 -14.55 14.65
C PHE A 64 -1.42 -15.61 14.29
N LEU A 65 -1.18 -15.83 13.01
CA LEU A 65 -0.19 -16.79 12.52
C LEU A 65 1.24 -16.34 12.83
N GLU A 66 1.48 -15.04 12.97
CA GLU A 66 2.80 -14.51 13.31
C GLU A 66 3.31 -15.07 14.63
N GLY A 67 2.48 -15.12 15.66
CA GLY A 67 2.84 -15.70 16.97
C GLY A 67 3.23 -17.17 16.89
N LYS A 68 2.73 -17.94 15.92
CA LYS A 68 3.00 -19.38 15.77
C LYS A 68 4.16 -19.68 14.82
N LEU A 69 4.18 -19.01 13.65
CA LEU A 69 5.11 -19.32 12.55
C LEU A 69 6.36 -18.44 12.58
N GLY A 70 6.22 -17.22 13.12
CA GLY A 70 7.26 -16.19 13.14
C GLY A 70 7.43 -15.42 11.84
N GLY A 71 7.91 -14.20 11.98
CA GLY A 71 7.99 -13.25 10.88
C GLY A 71 8.75 -13.75 9.65
N ARG A 72 9.84 -14.55 9.82
CA ARG A 72 10.57 -15.12 8.66
C ARG A 72 9.72 -16.09 7.84
N ALA A 73 8.98 -16.98 8.49
CA ALA A 73 8.14 -17.93 7.79
C ALA A 73 6.99 -17.20 7.07
N LEU A 74 6.35 -16.23 7.73
CA LEU A 74 5.31 -15.42 7.12
C LEU A 74 5.84 -14.59 5.95
N LEU A 75 7.05 -14.03 6.06
CA LEU A 75 7.66 -13.29 4.96
C LEU A 75 7.88 -14.19 3.72
N LEU A 76 8.31 -15.45 3.92
CA LEU A 76 8.41 -16.44 2.85
C LEU A 76 7.05 -16.80 2.26
N ILE A 77 6.02 -16.99 3.10
CA ILE A 77 4.66 -17.30 2.65
C ILE A 77 4.11 -16.13 1.79
N TYR A 78 4.31 -14.89 2.23
CA TYR A 78 3.97 -13.71 1.44
C TYR A 78 4.68 -13.71 0.08
N GLN A 79 6.01 -13.89 0.06
CA GLN A 79 6.82 -13.80 -1.16
C GLN A 79 6.46 -14.92 -2.15
N ILE A 80 6.35 -16.16 -1.68
CA ILE A 80 5.97 -17.32 -2.51
C ILE A 80 4.51 -17.18 -2.98
N GLY A 81 3.61 -16.80 -2.09
CA GLY A 81 2.20 -16.58 -2.44
C GLY A 81 2.03 -15.45 -3.48
N SER A 82 2.82 -14.37 -3.39
CA SER A 82 2.84 -13.30 -4.39
C SER A 82 3.37 -13.79 -5.74
N VAL A 83 4.37 -14.67 -5.76
CA VAL A 83 4.83 -15.34 -7.00
C VAL A 83 3.69 -16.15 -7.61
N LEU A 84 3.00 -16.98 -6.82
CA LEU A 84 1.89 -17.81 -7.30
C LEU A 84 0.72 -16.97 -7.82
N GLY A 85 0.33 -15.93 -7.07
CA GLY A 85 -0.70 -14.99 -7.51
C GLY A 85 -0.33 -14.24 -8.78
N GLY A 86 0.94 -13.80 -8.89
CA GLY A 86 1.48 -13.18 -10.09
C GLY A 86 1.48 -14.14 -11.29
N ILE A 87 1.88 -15.39 -11.12
CA ILE A 87 1.83 -16.43 -12.17
C ILE A 87 0.39 -16.67 -12.61
N ALA A 88 -0.57 -16.76 -11.66
CA ALA A 88 -1.99 -16.90 -11.99
C ALA A 88 -2.49 -15.74 -12.86
N LEU A 89 -2.05 -14.50 -12.58
CA LEU A 89 -2.36 -13.33 -13.40
C LEU A 89 -1.72 -13.41 -14.80
N VAL A 90 -0.45 -13.77 -14.90
CA VAL A 90 0.25 -13.90 -16.19
C VAL A 90 -0.39 -14.97 -17.09
N LEU A 91 -0.88 -16.06 -16.50
CA LEU A 91 -1.54 -17.16 -17.22
C LEU A 91 -3.02 -16.91 -17.49
N ALA A 92 -3.63 -15.89 -16.90
CA ALA A 92 -5.06 -15.60 -17.06
C ALA A 92 -5.41 -15.29 -18.54
N GLN A 93 -6.47 -15.92 -19.01
CA GLN A 93 -7.05 -15.73 -20.35
C GLN A 93 -8.38 -14.98 -20.29
N GLU A 94 -9.03 -15.02 -19.12
CA GLU A 94 -10.39 -14.51 -18.91
C GLU A 94 -10.48 -13.66 -17.65
N PRO A 95 -11.43 -12.72 -17.58
CA PRO A 95 -11.62 -11.83 -16.43
C PRO A 95 -11.80 -12.55 -15.09
N VAL A 96 -12.47 -13.69 -15.06
CA VAL A 96 -12.67 -14.48 -13.83
C VAL A 96 -11.34 -15.01 -13.31
N GLN A 97 -10.47 -15.53 -14.19
CA GLN A 97 -9.14 -16.01 -13.82
C GLN A 97 -8.27 -14.86 -13.29
N MET A 98 -8.36 -13.68 -13.90
CA MET A 98 -7.69 -12.49 -13.41
C MET A 98 -8.19 -12.09 -12.01
N THR A 99 -9.50 -12.14 -11.78
CA THR A 99 -10.09 -11.82 -10.47
C THR A 99 -9.59 -12.78 -9.39
N ILE A 100 -9.50 -14.08 -9.70
CA ILE A 100 -8.93 -15.09 -8.80
C ILE A 100 -7.45 -14.79 -8.54
N GLY A 101 -6.67 -14.47 -9.57
CA GLY A 101 -5.27 -14.10 -9.44
C GLY A 101 -5.06 -12.86 -8.58
N LEU A 102 -5.90 -11.82 -8.74
CA LEU A 102 -5.90 -10.62 -7.90
C LEU A 102 -6.23 -10.95 -6.44
N GLY A 103 -7.22 -11.82 -6.22
CA GLY A 103 -7.57 -12.29 -4.87
C GLY A 103 -6.41 -13.04 -4.19
N LEU A 104 -5.74 -13.94 -4.91
CA LEU A 104 -4.56 -14.66 -4.41
C LEU A 104 -3.39 -13.71 -4.11
N LEU A 105 -3.16 -12.73 -4.98
CA LEU A 105 -2.12 -11.72 -4.80
C LEU A 105 -2.43 -10.84 -3.58
N GLY A 106 -3.68 -10.40 -3.43
CA GLY A 106 -4.13 -9.61 -2.28
C GLY A 106 -4.01 -10.38 -0.96
N LEU A 107 -4.50 -11.64 -0.93
CA LEU A 107 -4.38 -12.50 0.25
C LEU A 107 -2.93 -12.73 0.67
N SER A 108 -2.06 -12.99 -0.29
CA SER A 108 -0.62 -13.17 -0.01
C SER A 108 0.01 -11.88 0.49
N SER A 109 -0.32 -10.75 -0.12
CA SER A 109 0.19 -9.42 0.23
C SER A 109 -0.20 -8.97 1.63
N SER A 110 -1.37 -9.39 2.13
CA SER A 110 -1.85 -9.08 3.48
C SER A 110 -0.92 -9.55 4.60
N ILE A 111 -0.16 -10.62 4.34
CA ILE A 111 0.75 -11.24 5.30
C ILE A 111 1.99 -10.37 5.53
N TYR A 112 2.31 -9.48 4.59
CA TYR A 112 3.55 -8.72 4.64
C TYR A 112 3.68 -7.84 5.88
N HIS A 113 2.67 -7.03 6.20
CA HIS A 113 2.77 -6.06 7.30
C HIS A 113 3.02 -6.72 8.67
N PRO A 114 2.27 -7.75 9.09
CA PRO A 114 2.58 -8.48 10.31
C PRO A 114 3.99 -9.09 10.29
N ALA A 115 4.39 -9.69 9.17
CA ALA A 115 5.69 -10.35 9.04
C ALA A 115 6.87 -9.36 9.10
N GLY A 116 6.81 -8.31 8.29
CA GLY A 116 7.89 -7.32 8.15
C GLY A 116 8.10 -6.50 9.42
N LEU A 117 7.01 -5.98 10.00
CA LEU A 117 7.08 -5.18 11.23
C LEU A 117 7.57 -6.00 12.41
N THR A 118 7.15 -7.26 12.54
CA THR A 118 7.65 -8.15 13.61
C THR A 118 9.13 -8.46 13.47
N ILE A 119 9.62 -8.74 12.26
CA ILE A 119 11.05 -8.95 12.05
C ILE A 119 11.84 -7.72 12.48
N LEU A 120 11.41 -6.53 12.06
CA LEU A 120 12.08 -5.27 12.39
C LEU A 120 12.05 -5.01 13.90
N SER A 121 10.88 -5.10 14.55
CA SER A 121 10.71 -4.79 15.98
C SER A 121 11.50 -5.74 16.87
N ARG A 122 11.55 -7.02 16.54
CA ARG A 122 12.23 -8.04 17.37
C ARG A 122 13.73 -8.15 17.13
N ARG A 123 14.25 -7.65 15.99
CA ARG A 123 15.66 -7.86 15.62
C ARG A 123 16.51 -6.62 15.60
N LEU A 124 15.91 -5.44 15.52
CA LEU A 124 16.67 -4.19 15.40
C LEU A 124 16.81 -3.48 16.74
N LYS A 125 18.05 -3.19 17.14
CA LYS A 125 18.33 -2.33 18.31
C LYS A 125 17.92 -0.87 18.06
N HIS A 126 18.05 -0.38 16.83
CA HIS A 126 17.66 0.99 16.40
C HIS A 126 16.39 0.91 15.56
N LEU A 127 15.27 0.59 16.21
CA LEU A 127 13.99 0.34 15.56
C LEU A 127 13.50 1.53 14.73
N SER A 128 13.55 2.75 15.28
CA SER A 128 13.05 3.96 14.60
C SER A 128 13.70 4.19 13.23
N LYS A 129 15.03 3.96 13.13
CA LYS A 129 15.75 4.09 11.86
C LYS A 129 15.32 2.99 10.86
N GLY A 130 15.11 1.77 11.35
CA GLY A 130 14.62 0.66 10.53
C GLY A 130 13.23 0.94 9.99
N LEU A 131 12.32 1.42 10.84
CA LEU A 131 10.96 1.76 10.46
C LEU A 131 10.90 2.96 9.50
N ALA A 132 11.79 3.95 9.63
CA ALA A 132 11.88 5.06 8.69
C ALA A 132 12.27 4.58 7.28
N ILE A 133 13.30 3.74 7.15
CA ILE A 133 13.71 3.15 5.86
C ILE A 133 12.59 2.29 5.29
N HIS A 134 11.93 1.50 6.13
CA HIS A 134 10.79 0.67 5.76
C HIS A 134 9.61 1.51 5.24
N GLY A 135 9.25 2.61 5.92
CA GLY A 135 8.18 3.52 5.49
C GLY A 135 8.48 4.18 4.14
N ILE A 136 9.72 4.68 3.96
CA ILE A 136 10.16 5.25 2.67
C ILE A 136 10.04 4.21 1.55
N ALA A 137 10.44 2.96 1.80
CA ALA A 137 10.34 1.91 0.80
C ALA A 137 8.89 1.61 0.39
N GLY A 138 7.94 1.60 1.35
CA GLY A 138 6.52 1.45 1.05
C GLY A 138 5.97 2.58 0.18
N SER A 139 6.25 3.83 0.53
CA SER A 139 5.87 5.00 -0.27
C SER A 139 6.51 4.98 -1.65
N SER A 140 7.78 4.54 -1.75
CA SER A 140 8.46 4.35 -3.04
C SER A 140 7.79 3.27 -3.88
N GLY A 141 7.22 2.22 -3.26
CA GLY A 141 6.46 1.19 -3.95
C GLY A 141 5.20 1.75 -4.60
N LEU A 142 4.44 2.56 -3.87
CA LEU A 142 3.27 3.26 -4.42
C LEU A 142 3.65 4.16 -5.60
N ALA A 143 4.77 4.88 -5.50
CA ALA A 143 5.22 5.79 -6.56
C ALA A 143 5.82 5.04 -7.76
N LEU A 144 6.66 4.03 -7.56
CA LEU A 144 7.33 3.32 -8.65
C LEU A 144 6.47 2.25 -9.32
N GLY A 145 5.50 1.69 -8.58
CA GLY A 145 4.63 0.62 -9.09
C GLY A 145 3.92 1.00 -10.39
N PRO A 146 3.15 2.10 -10.42
CA PRO A 146 2.45 2.54 -11.62
C PRO A 146 3.38 2.87 -12.79
N LEU A 147 4.51 3.55 -12.52
CA LEU A 147 5.48 3.89 -13.56
C LEU A 147 6.06 2.64 -14.21
N LEU A 148 6.54 1.70 -13.40
CA LEU A 148 7.13 0.46 -13.92
C LEU A 148 6.08 -0.42 -14.61
N ALA A 149 4.83 -0.44 -14.12
CA ALA A 149 3.75 -1.15 -14.78
C ALA A 149 3.43 -0.56 -16.15
N GLY A 150 3.34 0.78 -16.25
CA GLY A 150 3.11 1.47 -17.52
C GLY A 150 4.23 1.26 -18.53
N ILE A 151 5.49 1.38 -18.11
CA ILE A 151 6.66 1.13 -18.96
C ILE A 151 6.68 -0.34 -19.43
N ALA A 152 6.51 -1.29 -18.53
CA ALA A 152 6.57 -2.71 -18.87
C ALA A 152 5.42 -3.13 -19.82
N ALA A 153 4.24 -2.53 -19.67
CA ALA A 153 3.13 -2.77 -20.57
C ALA A 153 3.36 -2.19 -21.96
N GLU A 154 3.93 -0.98 -22.04
CA GLU A 154 4.19 -0.28 -23.31
C GLU A 154 5.24 -1.00 -24.15
N TYR A 155 6.36 -1.41 -23.56
CA TYR A 155 7.46 -2.05 -24.27
C TYR A 155 7.37 -3.59 -24.33
N GLY A 156 6.32 -4.16 -23.78
CA GLY A 156 6.10 -5.60 -23.76
C GLY A 156 4.61 -5.94 -23.87
N SER A 157 4.01 -6.24 -22.72
CA SER A 157 2.57 -6.49 -22.60
C SER A 157 2.13 -6.24 -21.15
N TRP A 158 0.85 -6.23 -20.87
CA TRP A 158 0.36 -6.15 -19.50
C TRP A 158 0.88 -7.33 -18.62
N ARG A 159 1.15 -8.49 -19.23
CA ARG A 159 1.75 -9.63 -18.52
C ARG A 159 3.19 -9.35 -18.08
N THR A 160 3.95 -8.60 -18.87
CA THR A 160 5.32 -8.17 -18.52
C THR A 160 5.33 -7.36 -17.25
N SER A 161 4.30 -6.55 -17.01
CA SER A 161 4.18 -5.75 -15.77
C SER A 161 4.12 -6.62 -14.51
N TYR A 162 3.48 -7.78 -14.57
CA TYR A 162 3.49 -8.75 -13.46
C TYR A 162 4.80 -9.54 -13.36
N LEU A 163 5.42 -9.88 -14.48
CA LEU A 163 6.69 -10.63 -14.51
C LEU A 163 7.80 -9.88 -13.75
N VAL A 164 7.86 -8.56 -13.86
CA VAL A 164 8.82 -7.73 -13.12
C VAL A 164 8.74 -8.00 -11.61
N TRP A 165 7.52 -8.03 -11.08
CA TRP A 165 7.30 -8.25 -9.64
C TRP A 165 7.48 -9.72 -9.23
N ILE A 166 7.13 -10.68 -10.10
CA ILE A 166 7.41 -12.10 -9.87
C ILE A 166 8.91 -12.33 -9.71
N ILE A 167 9.73 -11.78 -10.60
CA ILE A 167 11.19 -11.91 -10.52
C ILE A 167 11.72 -11.32 -9.22
N LEU A 168 11.26 -10.10 -8.86
CA LEU A 168 11.68 -9.47 -7.59
C LEU A 168 11.25 -10.31 -6.38
N GLN A 169 10.03 -10.85 -6.35
CA GLN A 169 9.55 -11.67 -5.24
C GLN A 169 10.33 -12.99 -5.12
N ILE A 170 10.75 -13.61 -6.23
CA ILE A 170 11.62 -14.78 -6.21
C ILE A 170 12.98 -14.42 -5.59
N LEU A 171 13.60 -13.32 -6.01
CA LEU A 171 14.87 -12.86 -5.46
C LEU A 171 14.77 -12.54 -3.97
N LEU A 172 13.64 -11.93 -3.55
CA LEU A 172 13.38 -11.65 -2.15
C LEU A 172 13.14 -12.92 -1.34
N ALA A 173 12.42 -13.92 -1.88
CA ALA A 173 12.22 -15.21 -1.23
C ALA A 173 13.55 -15.96 -1.03
N LEU A 174 14.40 -15.99 -2.04
CA LEU A 174 15.75 -16.55 -1.94
C LEU A 174 16.59 -15.78 -0.91
N SER A 175 16.54 -14.45 -0.93
CA SER A 175 17.23 -13.62 0.06
C SER A 175 16.73 -13.88 1.49
N THR A 176 15.40 -13.99 1.67
CA THR A 176 14.80 -14.32 2.96
C THR A 176 15.24 -15.71 3.43
N PHE A 177 15.22 -16.69 2.53
CA PHE A 177 15.56 -18.07 2.84
C PHE A 177 17.03 -18.24 3.25
N PHE A 178 17.96 -17.64 2.50
CA PHE A 178 19.39 -17.83 2.73
C PHE A 178 20.01 -16.84 3.72
N LEU A 179 19.50 -15.60 3.78
CA LEU A 179 20.15 -14.52 4.51
C LEU A 179 19.49 -14.19 5.86
N ILE A 180 18.20 -14.47 6.03
CA ILE A 180 17.51 -14.25 7.31
C ILE A 180 17.53 -15.54 8.14
N GLN A 181 18.28 -15.54 9.24
CA GLN A 181 18.38 -16.70 10.12
C GLN A 181 17.06 -17.01 10.81
N ARG A 182 16.76 -18.32 10.93
CA ARG A 182 15.64 -18.81 11.74
C ARG A 182 16.01 -18.66 13.23
N ARG A 183 15.25 -17.85 13.96
CA ARG A 183 15.37 -17.78 15.43
C ARG A 183 14.17 -18.48 16.04
N LYS A 184 14.41 -19.28 17.11
CA LYS A 184 13.31 -19.76 17.96
C LYS A 184 12.61 -18.53 18.55
N GLN A 185 11.30 -18.46 18.42
CA GLN A 185 10.52 -17.47 19.15
C GLN A 185 10.52 -17.85 20.63
N SER A 186 11.03 -16.97 21.48
CA SER A 186 10.53 -16.90 22.85
C SER A 186 9.14 -16.27 22.73
N ILE A 187 8.11 -17.03 22.97
CA ILE A 187 6.78 -16.52 23.25
C ILE A 187 6.90 -15.84 24.61
N GLU A 188 7.35 -14.60 24.65
CA GLU A 188 6.96 -13.73 25.74
C GLU A 188 5.46 -13.56 25.56
N SER A 189 4.70 -14.24 26.41
CA SER A 189 3.30 -13.95 26.63
C SER A 189 3.24 -12.50 27.08
N GLU A 190 3.04 -11.55 26.13
CA GLU A 190 2.50 -10.26 26.51
C GLU A 190 1.17 -10.59 27.19
N ASP A 191 1.14 -10.42 28.50
CA ASP A 191 -0.08 -10.45 29.28
C ASP A 191 -1.11 -9.59 28.53
N LEU A 192 -2.16 -10.22 28.05
CA LEU A 192 -3.35 -9.56 27.53
C LEU A 192 -4.04 -8.90 28.73
N GLN A 193 -3.36 -7.90 29.33
CA GLN A 193 -3.98 -7.06 30.31
C GLN A 193 -5.20 -6.39 29.67
N SER A 194 -6.30 -6.47 30.35
CA SER A 194 -7.62 -5.98 29.93
C SER A 194 -7.53 -4.61 29.22
N ILE A 195 -8.19 -4.52 28.07
CA ILE A 195 -8.26 -3.29 27.26
C ILE A 195 -8.96 -2.22 28.10
N VAL A 196 -8.19 -1.40 28.76
CA VAL A 196 -8.71 -0.15 29.36
C VAL A 196 -8.69 0.90 28.25
N VAL A 197 -9.75 0.93 27.46
CA VAL A 197 -9.98 2.02 26.51
C VAL A 197 -10.43 3.22 27.31
N THR A 198 -9.59 4.24 27.40
CA THR A 198 -9.82 5.44 28.19
C THR A 198 -10.95 6.32 27.65
N ASP A 199 -11.22 6.28 26.33
CA ASP A 199 -12.29 7.04 25.67
C ASP A 199 -12.91 6.23 24.52
N LYS A 200 -13.89 5.40 24.87
CA LYS A 200 -14.59 4.51 23.90
C LYS A 200 -15.25 5.28 22.74
N PRO A 201 -15.97 6.39 22.95
CA PRO A 201 -16.58 7.15 21.87
C PRO A 201 -15.56 7.66 20.85
N SER A 202 -14.46 8.25 21.30
CA SER A 202 -13.43 8.81 20.43
C SER A 202 -12.74 7.74 19.59
N ILE A 203 -12.48 6.55 20.15
CA ILE A 203 -11.85 5.47 19.38
C ILE A 203 -12.81 4.86 18.36
N VAL A 204 -14.10 4.75 18.67
CA VAL A 204 -15.12 4.30 17.70
C VAL A 204 -15.23 5.29 16.54
N LEU A 205 -15.30 6.60 16.83
CA LEU A 205 -15.32 7.64 15.80
C LEU A 205 -14.06 7.61 14.94
N TYR A 206 -12.90 7.38 15.56
CA TYR A 206 -11.65 7.21 14.84
C TYR A 206 -11.71 6.05 13.83
N TYR A 207 -12.21 4.90 14.24
CA TYR A 207 -12.31 3.75 13.31
C TYR A 207 -13.35 3.96 12.21
N ILE A 208 -14.50 4.59 12.50
CA ILE A 208 -15.46 4.99 11.47
C ILE A 208 -14.78 5.89 10.43
N MET A 209 -14.05 6.88 10.89
CA MET A 209 -13.26 7.77 10.02
C MET A 209 -12.20 7.00 9.22
N ALA A 210 -11.44 6.11 9.86
CA ALA A 210 -10.40 5.32 9.22
C ALA A 210 -10.98 4.40 8.12
N ILE A 211 -12.11 3.75 8.36
CA ILE A 211 -12.84 2.96 7.38
C ILE A 211 -13.28 3.82 6.19
N THR A 212 -13.87 4.99 6.45
CA THR A 212 -14.32 5.92 5.41
C THR A 212 -13.14 6.41 4.54
N LEU A 213 -12.03 6.76 5.18
CA LEU A 213 -10.80 7.15 4.48
C LEU A 213 -10.19 5.98 3.70
N GLY A 214 -10.28 4.76 4.24
CA GLY A 214 -9.84 3.54 3.54
C GLY A 214 -10.62 3.30 2.24
N PHE A 215 -11.95 3.45 2.26
CA PHE A 215 -12.78 3.39 1.05
C PHE A 215 -12.41 4.50 0.04
N SER A 216 -12.23 5.73 0.53
CA SER A 216 -11.80 6.85 -0.31
C SER A 216 -10.45 6.58 -0.96
N PHE A 217 -9.48 6.05 -0.20
CA PHE A 217 -8.17 5.68 -0.71
C PHE A 217 -8.23 4.55 -1.75
N GLY A 218 -9.02 3.51 -1.47
CA GLY A 218 -9.23 2.40 -2.40
C GLY A 218 -9.81 2.88 -3.74
N GLY A 219 -10.85 3.70 -3.72
CA GLY A 219 -11.42 4.31 -4.92
C GLY A 219 -10.42 5.20 -5.67
N PHE A 220 -9.73 6.07 -4.92
CA PHE A 220 -8.71 6.96 -5.47
C PHE A 220 -7.58 6.18 -6.15
N THR A 221 -6.99 5.21 -5.48
CA THR A 221 -5.86 4.43 -6.02
C THR A 221 -6.26 3.53 -7.18
N THR A 222 -7.51 3.06 -7.20
CA THR A 222 -8.01 2.18 -8.26
C THR A 222 -8.30 2.96 -9.54
N PHE A 223 -8.98 4.10 -9.45
CA PHE A 223 -9.47 4.81 -10.64
C PHE A 223 -8.59 5.98 -11.11
N MET A 224 -7.72 6.49 -10.27
CA MET A 224 -6.84 7.62 -10.61
C MET A 224 -5.97 7.34 -11.84
N PRO A 225 -5.30 6.18 -12.02
CA PRO A 225 -4.52 5.93 -13.23
C PRO A 225 -5.36 5.98 -14.50
N THR A 226 -6.54 5.36 -14.47
CA THR A 226 -7.51 5.37 -15.59
C THR A 226 -7.96 6.78 -15.91
N HIS A 227 -8.30 7.58 -14.89
CA HIS A 227 -8.70 8.96 -15.05
C HIS A 227 -7.60 9.80 -15.73
N PHE A 228 -6.35 9.60 -15.36
CA PHE A 228 -5.21 10.24 -16.04
C PHE A 228 -5.08 9.81 -17.51
N GLY A 229 -5.16 8.51 -17.79
CA GLY A 229 -5.08 8.03 -19.15
C GLY A 229 -6.13 8.68 -20.06
N MET A 230 -7.36 8.83 -19.56
CA MET A 230 -8.51 9.34 -20.33
C MET A 230 -8.61 10.86 -20.40
N GLN A 231 -8.18 11.61 -19.37
CA GLN A 231 -8.47 13.05 -19.23
C GLN A 231 -7.25 13.96 -19.45
N THR A 232 -6.07 13.41 -19.78
CA THR A 232 -4.88 14.20 -20.07
C THR A 232 -4.70 14.38 -21.56
N ASP A 233 -5.09 15.54 -22.08
CA ASP A 233 -4.97 15.96 -23.47
C ASP A 233 -3.82 16.95 -23.71
N GLY A 234 -3.60 17.33 -24.94
CA GLY A 234 -2.63 18.34 -25.35
C GLY A 234 -1.20 17.81 -25.32
N ILE A 235 -0.31 18.51 -24.62
CA ILE A 235 1.14 18.15 -24.56
C ILE A 235 1.40 16.72 -24.04
N PHE A 236 0.45 16.18 -23.27
CA PHE A 236 0.54 14.82 -22.73
C PHE A 236 0.24 13.74 -23.77
N ASN A 237 -0.28 14.09 -24.95
CA ASN A 237 -0.52 13.14 -26.07
C ASN A 237 0.79 12.60 -26.68
N LEU A 238 1.95 13.11 -26.25
CA LEU A 238 3.25 12.52 -26.59
C LEU A 238 3.46 11.13 -25.99
N PHE A 239 2.69 10.76 -24.97
CA PHE A 239 2.79 9.48 -24.29
C PHE A 239 1.56 8.62 -24.54
N PRO A 240 1.71 7.29 -24.73
CA PRO A 240 0.60 6.35 -24.72
C PRO A 240 -0.24 6.41 -23.46
N GLU A 241 -1.52 6.10 -23.53
CA GLU A 241 -2.47 6.23 -22.40
C GLU A 241 -2.00 5.50 -21.14
N THR A 242 -1.51 4.28 -21.27
CA THR A 242 -1.03 3.48 -20.13
C THR A 242 0.22 4.06 -19.50
N LEU A 243 1.13 4.60 -20.31
CA LEU A 243 2.33 5.27 -19.79
C LEU A 243 1.96 6.59 -19.10
N LYS A 244 1.03 7.36 -19.65
CA LYS A 244 0.46 8.55 -18.97
C LYS A 244 -0.14 8.17 -17.61
N ALA A 245 -1.01 7.15 -17.60
CA ALA A 245 -1.63 6.65 -16.38
C ALA A 245 -0.58 6.29 -15.32
N GLY A 246 0.45 5.54 -15.69
CA GLY A 246 1.54 5.16 -14.79
C GLY A 246 2.37 6.35 -14.32
N LEU A 247 2.81 7.22 -15.21
CA LEU A 247 3.67 8.37 -14.92
C LEU A 247 2.97 9.37 -13.97
N PHE A 248 1.75 9.79 -14.32
CA PHE A 248 1.04 10.78 -13.50
C PHE A 248 0.65 10.24 -12.14
N THR A 249 0.20 9.00 -12.07
CA THR A 249 -0.05 8.33 -10.78
C THR A 249 1.21 8.30 -9.91
N SER A 250 2.35 8.00 -10.50
CA SER A 250 3.64 8.00 -9.80
C SER A 250 4.02 9.37 -9.26
N LEU A 251 3.80 10.44 -10.02
CA LEU A 251 4.05 11.81 -9.58
C LEU A 251 3.15 12.21 -8.40
N VAL A 252 1.89 11.82 -8.43
CA VAL A 252 0.96 12.06 -7.30
C VAL A 252 1.45 11.35 -6.05
N PHE A 253 1.81 10.07 -6.11
CA PHE A 253 2.34 9.36 -4.95
C PHE A 253 3.69 9.91 -4.50
N ALA A 254 4.55 10.34 -5.41
CA ALA A 254 5.82 10.99 -5.07
C ALA A 254 5.58 12.33 -4.33
N SER A 255 4.58 13.13 -4.76
CA SER A 255 4.20 14.36 -4.07
C SER A 255 3.67 14.09 -2.65
N GLY A 256 3.12 12.91 -2.42
CA GLY A 256 2.69 12.44 -1.09
C GLY A 256 3.82 12.37 -0.07
N ILE A 257 5.09 12.23 -0.49
CA ILE A 257 6.25 12.28 0.42
C ILE A 257 6.33 13.65 1.09
N ALA A 258 6.09 14.73 0.34
CA ALA A 258 6.00 16.08 0.91
C ALA A 258 4.81 16.18 1.89
N GLY A 259 3.66 15.60 1.52
CA GLY A 259 2.49 15.54 2.38
C GLY A 259 2.77 14.84 3.71
N GLN A 260 3.38 13.66 3.69
CA GLN A 260 3.76 12.93 4.92
C GLN A 260 4.72 13.72 5.79
N THR A 261 5.70 14.39 5.19
CA THR A 261 6.69 15.21 5.91
C THR A 261 6.01 16.40 6.60
N LEU A 262 5.15 17.12 5.89
CA LEU A 262 4.37 18.23 6.43
C LEU A 262 3.37 17.75 7.50
N GLY A 263 2.72 16.62 7.28
CA GLY A 263 1.80 16.02 8.25
C GLY A 263 2.47 15.64 9.56
N GLY A 264 3.68 15.10 9.52
CA GLY A 264 4.49 14.88 10.71
C GLY A 264 4.80 16.17 11.44
N TYR A 265 5.32 17.18 10.73
CA TYR A 265 5.64 18.50 11.33
C TYR A 265 4.43 19.20 11.95
N PHE A 266 3.32 19.26 11.25
CA PHE A 266 2.10 19.88 11.76
C PHE A 266 1.43 19.06 12.86
N GLY A 267 1.50 17.72 12.80
CA GLY A 267 0.96 16.82 13.83
C GLY A 267 1.64 16.96 15.19
N ASP A 268 2.91 17.41 15.22
CA ASP A 268 3.62 17.73 16.45
C ASP A 268 3.30 19.15 16.96
N LYS A 269 2.87 20.06 16.08
CA LYS A 269 2.66 21.48 16.41
C LYS A 269 1.22 21.82 16.77
N TYR A 270 0.24 21.13 16.20
CA TYR A 270 -1.18 21.44 16.36
C TYR A 270 -1.93 20.29 17.02
N LYS A 271 -3.11 20.56 17.57
CA LYS A 271 -4.00 19.53 18.10
C LYS A 271 -4.41 18.58 16.99
N ARG A 272 -4.02 17.31 17.09
CA ARG A 272 -4.14 16.28 16.03
C ARG A 272 -5.56 16.09 15.51
N SER A 273 -6.56 16.07 16.42
CA SER A 273 -7.97 15.95 16.01
C SER A 273 -8.47 17.14 15.19
N THR A 274 -8.08 18.35 15.55
CA THR A 274 -8.44 19.58 14.81
C THR A 274 -7.70 19.64 13.47
N LEU A 275 -6.42 19.30 13.46
CA LEU A 275 -5.63 19.23 12.23
C LEU A 275 -6.20 18.22 11.26
N LEU A 276 -6.54 17.03 11.74
CA LEU A 276 -7.13 15.97 10.92
C LEU A 276 -8.48 16.37 10.32
N PHE A 277 -9.32 17.05 11.09
CA PHE A 277 -10.57 17.63 10.59
C PHE A 277 -10.33 18.56 9.41
N TRP A 278 -9.37 19.49 9.50
CA TRP A 278 -9.06 20.41 8.40
C TRP A 278 -8.45 19.71 7.20
N ILE A 279 -7.58 18.72 7.42
CA ILE A 279 -7.01 17.91 6.33
C ILE A 279 -8.13 17.22 5.54
N ILE A 280 -9.07 16.57 6.23
CA ILE A 280 -10.19 15.88 5.58
C ILE A 280 -11.08 16.87 4.85
N LEU A 281 -11.40 18.00 5.48
CA LEU A 281 -12.24 19.03 4.89
C LEU A 281 -11.62 19.61 3.60
N ILE A 282 -10.31 19.84 3.58
CA ILE A 282 -9.58 20.33 2.38
C ILE A 282 -9.49 19.26 1.30
N ASN A 283 -9.39 17.97 1.68
CA ASN A 283 -9.37 16.88 0.69
C ASN A 283 -10.64 16.85 -0.18
N ILE A 284 -11.80 17.19 0.38
CA ILE A 284 -13.08 17.15 -0.37
C ILE A 284 -13.04 18.04 -1.63
N PRO A 285 -12.81 19.36 -1.55
CA PRO A 285 -12.75 20.20 -2.74
C PRO A 285 -11.57 19.86 -3.65
N VAL A 286 -10.42 19.47 -3.12
CA VAL A 286 -9.26 19.09 -3.94
C VAL A 286 -9.55 17.84 -4.75
N MET A 287 -10.17 16.83 -4.16
CA MET A 287 -10.61 15.62 -4.87
C MET A 287 -11.69 15.93 -5.90
N ALA A 288 -12.65 16.80 -5.58
CA ALA A 288 -13.68 17.24 -6.51
C ALA A 288 -13.06 17.97 -7.72
N ILE A 289 -12.15 18.91 -7.48
CA ILE A 289 -11.44 19.61 -8.57
C ILE A 289 -10.71 18.59 -9.45
N MET A 290 -9.95 17.66 -8.86
CA MET A 290 -9.27 16.60 -9.60
C MET A 290 -10.26 15.77 -10.45
N GLY A 291 -11.42 15.41 -9.90
CA GLY A 291 -12.41 14.56 -10.58
C GLY A 291 -13.15 15.26 -11.74
N PHE A 292 -13.28 16.59 -11.72
CA PHE A 292 -14.03 17.37 -12.72
C PHE A 292 -13.15 18.18 -13.68
N THR A 293 -11.82 18.05 -13.60
CA THR A 293 -10.90 18.80 -14.47
C THR A 293 -10.15 17.87 -15.41
N SER A 294 -9.54 18.46 -16.45
CA SER A 294 -8.71 17.77 -17.44
C SER A 294 -7.41 18.54 -17.70
N GLY A 295 -6.50 17.95 -18.45
CA GLY A 295 -5.26 18.58 -18.89
C GLY A 295 -4.38 19.09 -17.73
N TRP A 296 -3.90 20.33 -17.82
CA TRP A 296 -3.04 20.95 -16.81
C TRP A 296 -3.69 21.15 -15.45
N PHE A 297 -5.00 21.46 -15.42
CA PHE A 297 -5.73 21.60 -14.15
C PHE A 297 -5.83 20.26 -13.43
N LEU A 298 -6.11 19.17 -14.13
CA LEU A 298 -6.06 17.83 -13.58
C LEU A 298 -4.67 17.52 -13.01
N PHE A 299 -3.61 17.81 -13.75
CA PHE A 299 -2.26 17.57 -13.32
C PHE A 299 -1.91 18.28 -11.99
N PHE A 300 -2.13 19.60 -11.92
CA PHE A 300 -1.79 20.36 -10.72
C PHE A 300 -2.69 20.03 -9.52
N SER A 301 -3.99 19.82 -9.75
CA SER A 301 -4.91 19.41 -8.69
C SER A 301 -4.57 18.02 -8.13
N SER A 302 -4.05 17.13 -8.97
CA SER A 302 -3.63 15.80 -8.55
C SER A 302 -2.35 15.81 -7.71
N ILE A 303 -1.39 16.69 -8.04
CA ILE A 303 -0.22 16.93 -7.19
C ILE A 303 -0.64 17.50 -5.84
N ALA A 304 -1.55 18.48 -5.84
CA ALA A 304 -2.12 19.04 -4.61
C ALA A 304 -2.85 17.95 -3.80
N MET A 305 -3.64 17.10 -4.48
CA MET A 305 -4.32 15.96 -3.86
C MET A 305 -3.33 15.00 -3.20
N GLY A 306 -2.24 14.63 -3.89
CA GLY A 306 -1.19 13.79 -3.31
C GLY A 306 -0.61 14.39 -2.03
N ILE A 307 -0.28 15.68 -2.02
CA ILE A 307 0.24 16.36 -0.83
C ILE A 307 -0.81 16.35 0.30
N VAL A 308 -2.04 16.82 0.02
CA VAL A 308 -3.08 16.98 1.05
C VAL A 308 -3.54 15.63 1.59
N TYR A 309 -3.70 14.62 0.72
CA TYR A 309 -4.11 13.29 1.14
C TYR A 309 -3.10 12.65 2.10
N PHE A 310 -1.83 12.70 1.74
CA PHE A 310 -0.78 12.06 2.55
C PHE A 310 -0.38 12.85 3.81
N LEU A 311 -0.84 14.09 3.99
CA LEU A 311 -0.82 14.78 5.29
C LEU A 311 -1.55 13.99 6.39
N ASN A 312 -2.63 13.28 6.00
CA ASN A 312 -3.48 12.54 6.92
C ASN A 312 -2.73 11.43 7.67
N GLN A 313 -1.91 10.65 7.00
CA GLN A 313 -1.35 9.39 7.54
C GLN A 313 -0.56 9.57 8.85
N PRO A 314 0.45 10.44 8.95
CA PRO A 314 1.19 10.61 10.20
C PRO A 314 0.33 11.21 11.32
N VAL A 315 -0.60 12.12 11.00
CA VAL A 315 -1.51 12.75 11.97
C VAL A 315 -2.50 11.75 12.53
N SER A 316 -3.09 10.91 11.65
CA SER A 316 -4.03 9.85 12.02
C SER A 316 -3.37 8.80 12.90
N ASN A 317 -2.18 8.32 12.52
CA ASN A 317 -1.40 7.35 13.30
C ASN A 317 -1.04 7.90 14.68
N ALA A 318 -0.65 9.17 14.77
CA ALA A 318 -0.35 9.81 16.04
C ALA A 318 -1.59 10.03 16.90
N LEU A 319 -2.74 10.35 16.29
CA LEU A 319 -4.02 10.46 17.01
C LEU A 319 -4.45 9.10 17.58
N LEU A 320 -4.32 8.01 16.81
CA LEU A 320 -4.59 6.67 17.32
C LEU A 320 -3.71 6.32 18.52
N ALA A 321 -2.43 6.70 18.46
CA ALA A 321 -1.51 6.49 19.58
C ALA A 321 -1.91 7.28 20.84
N ASP A 322 -2.53 8.46 20.70
CA ASP A 322 -3.06 9.23 21.83
C ASP A 322 -4.33 8.59 22.43
N LEU A 323 -5.17 7.98 21.59
CA LEU A 323 -6.43 7.34 21.97
C LEU A 323 -6.24 5.92 22.53
N THR A 324 -5.07 5.31 22.34
CA THR A 324 -4.84 3.89 22.64
C THR A 324 -3.70 3.75 23.67
N PRO A 325 -3.90 2.98 24.75
CA PRO A 325 -2.83 2.64 25.69
C PRO A 325 -1.64 1.99 24.99
N SER A 326 -0.42 2.22 25.49
CA SER A 326 0.83 1.75 24.86
C SER A 326 0.85 0.22 24.63
N SER A 327 0.26 -0.55 25.55
CA SER A 327 0.14 -2.02 25.46
C SER A 327 -0.79 -2.51 24.33
N HIS A 328 -1.67 -1.67 23.79
CA HIS A 328 -2.69 -2.06 22.79
C HIS A 328 -2.52 -1.36 21.44
N ARG A 329 -1.50 -0.51 21.30
CA ARG A 329 -1.24 0.23 20.05
C ARG A 329 -1.03 -0.71 18.85
N GLY A 330 -0.38 -1.87 19.06
CA GLY A 330 -0.19 -2.85 17.99
C GLY A 330 -1.50 -3.36 17.39
N ILE A 331 -2.49 -3.67 18.25
CA ILE A 331 -3.84 -4.07 17.81
C ILE A 331 -4.54 -2.88 17.14
N GLY A 332 -4.43 -1.68 17.72
CA GLY A 332 -5.01 -0.46 17.17
C GLY A 332 -4.56 -0.19 15.73
N TYR A 333 -3.25 -0.28 15.48
CA TYR A 333 -2.69 -0.13 14.13
C TYR A 333 -3.03 -1.30 13.18
N GLY A 334 -3.30 -2.49 13.72
CA GLY A 334 -3.71 -3.64 12.90
C GLY A 334 -5.15 -3.57 12.41
N ILE A 335 -5.98 -2.77 13.07
CA ILE A 335 -7.40 -2.54 12.70
C ILE A 335 -7.57 -1.31 11.80
N SER A 336 -6.67 -0.33 11.89
CA SER A 336 -6.71 0.92 11.10
C SER A 336 -6.02 0.76 9.75
#